data_0bcddc751a13a132e8759a76d25f3364
#
_entry.id   0bcddc751a13a132e8759a76d25f3364
#
_cell.length_a   1.000
_cell.length_b   1.000
_cell.length_c   1.000
_cell.angle_alpha   90.00
_cell.angle_beta   90.00
_cell.angle_gamma   90.00
#
_symmetry.space_group_name_H-M   'P 1'
#
loop_
_entity.id
_entity.type
_entity.pdbx_description
1 polymer ?
#
loop_
_entity_poly.entity_id
_entity_poly.type
_entity_poly.pdbx_seq_one_letter_code
_entity_poly.pdbx_strand_id
1 'polypeptide(L)'
;MDGRSGFRLRADWGSVSVLEGGGHICELNLNACPGVNPLWRPPWATIDPFKYTAKHARKYGPPPDGQLLSGIAGHSLSFDHFGPPSPEETAAGLTTHGEAPALKWGVQKLEQPPKPRLQYGLTLPEARIGFSRTLTLDHVNPVIYCEEEAVNLSSYDRPISWNEHVTFGPPFLEAETTWFEMPATRAKVCPASYSPRFSLRPDAEFTWPNAPTEDGKRANLRTTPAQRFGHYTAQLLNPELEIGFIAACNPRLKLLVVYAFRRVDFPWVGNWEERYNRAQAPWRAKTFCRGMEFSTTPFSIPRRETIEQGPLFGESTYRWLPAKSKAQVRFLILLFEVPETFRGVTSVSLTQSKRKNKSRIDVVESGARGRKLSVATDKFL
;
A
#
# COMPACT_ATOMS: atom_id res chain seq x y z
N MET A 1 3.49 -14.00 -14.32
CA MET A 1 2.36 -13.44 -13.53
C MET A 1 1.32 -14.52 -13.20
N ASP A 2 1.79 -15.73 -12.91
CA ASP A 2 0.98 -16.87 -12.43
C ASP A 2 -0.27 -17.19 -13.28
N GLY A 3 -0.14 -17.13 -14.60
CA GLY A 3 -1.23 -17.38 -15.55
C GLY A 3 -2.23 -16.23 -15.71
N ARG A 4 -2.02 -15.08 -15.07
CA ARG A 4 -2.85 -13.89 -15.21
C ARG A 4 -2.30 -12.92 -16.25
N SER A 5 -3.20 -12.18 -16.89
CA SER A 5 -2.83 -11.11 -17.83
C SER A 5 -2.26 -9.90 -17.10
N GLY A 6 -1.26 -9.28 -17.71
CA GLY A 6 -0.64 -8.08 -17.14
C GLY A 6 0.48 -7.52 -18.01
N PHE A 7 1.12 -6.47 -17.54
CA PHE A 7 2.13 -5.70 -18.23
C PHE A 7 3.40 -5.63 -17.42
N ARG A 8 4.54 -5.60 -18.11
CA ARG A 8 5.85 -5.41 -17.50
C ARG A 8 6.57 -4.26 -18.16
N LEU A 9 6.96 -3.27 -17.35
CA LEU A 9 7.90 -2.23 -17.74
C LEU A 9 9.31 -2.63 -17.32
N ARG A 10 10.32 -2.29 -18.13
CA ARG A 10 11.73 -2.61 -17.89
C ARG A 10 12.60 -1.38 -18.06
N ALA A 11 13.56 -1.22 -17.17
CA ALA A 11 14.68 -0.29 -17.26
C ALA A 11 15.99 -1.05 -17.01
N ASP A 12 17.12 -0.40 -17.18
CA ASP A 12 18.44 -1.06 -17.01
C ASP A 12 18.66 -1.60 -15.61
N TRP A 13 18.08 -0.96 -14.59
CA TRP A 13 18.20 -1.33 -13.20
C TRP A 13 17.21 -2.41 -12.72
N GLY A 14 16.12 -2.66 -13.47
CA GLY A 14 15.09 -3.60 -13.02
C GLY A 14 13.77 -3.52 -13.77
N SER A 15 12.68 -3.92 -13.11
CA SER A 15 11.36 -3.94 -13.73
C SER A 15 10.23 -3.82 -12.72
N VAL A 16 9.04 -3.42 -13.22
CA VAL A 16 7.77 -3.47 -12.50
C VAL A 16 6.74 -4.25 -13.31
N SER A 17 5.94 -5.08 -12.64
CA SER A 17 4.86 -5.84 -13.27
C SER A 17 3.51 -5.45 -12.67
N VAL A 18 2.52 -5.28 -13.55
CA VAL A 18 1.14 -4.88 -13.22
C VAL A 18 0.16 -5.89 -13.79
N LEU A 19 -0.86 -6.25 -13.01
CA LEU A 19 -1.96 -7.13 -13.44
C LEU A 19 -3.12 -6.33 -14.03
N GLU A 20 -3.74 -6.81 -15.09
CA GLU A 20 -4.98 -6.23 -15.62
C GLU A 20 -6.14 -6.35 -14.63
N GLY A 21 -6.25 -7.50 -13.98
CA GLY A 21 -7.27 -7.74 -12.96
C GLY A 21 -6.88 -7.05 -11.66
N GLY A 22 -7.64 -6.00 -11.28
CA GLY A 22 -7.42 -5.22 -10.07
C GLY A 22 -6.36 -4.13 -10.17
N GLY A 23 -5.64 -4.00 -11.30
CA GLY A 23 -4.59 -2.98 -11.48
C GLY A 23 -3.40 -3.11 -10.54
N HIS A 24 -3.22 -4.28 -9.91
CA HIS A 24 -2.21 -4.48 -8.86
C HIS A 24 -0.77 -4.36 -9.40
N ILE A 25 0.09 -3.62 -8.71
CA ILE A 25 1.54 -3.74 -8.88
C ILE A 25 1.95 -5.02 -8.14
N CYS A 26 2.23 -6.10 -8.87
CA CYS A 26 2.44 -7.42 -8.28
C CYS A 26 3.91 -7.82 -8.14
N GLU A 27 4.81 -7.07 -8.77
CA GLU A 27 6.24 -7.38 -8.73
C GLU A 27 7.06 -6.11 -8.90
N LEU A 28 8.05 -5.96 -8.03
CA LEU A 28 9.14 -5.01 -8.12
C LEU A 28 10.44 -5.82 -8.19
N ASN A 29 11.27 -5.56 -9.18
CA ASN A 29 12.54 -6.28 -9.37
C ASN A 29 13.68 -5.30 -9.49
N LEU A 30 14.72 -5.51 -8.68
CA LEU A 30 16.00 -4.80 -8.76
C LEU A 30 17.06 -5.81 -9.22
N ASN A 31 17.74 -5.53 -10.36
CA ASN A 31 18.73 -6.45 -10.92
C ASN A 31 19.90 -6.74 -9.97
N ALA A 32 20.26 -5.81 -9.10
CA ALA A 32 21.26 -5.99 -8.05
C ALA A 32 20.82 -7.00 -6.96
N CYS A 33 19.50 -7.26 -6.82
CA CYS A 33 18.93 -8.22 -5.87
C CYS A 33 18.10 -9.28 -6.62
N PRO A 34 18.73 -10.15 -7.43
CA PRO A 34 18.02 -11.03 -8.34
C PRO A 34 17.14 -12.04 -7.61
N GLY A 35 15.94 -12.28 -8.16
CA GLY A 35 15.00 -13.26 -7.62
C GLY A 35 14.21 -12.80 -6.38
N VAL A 36 14.43 -11.57 -5.91
CA VAL A 36 13.72 -11.01 -4.76
C VAL A 36 12.59 -10.10 -5.24
N ASN A 37 11.34 -10.53 -5.02
CA ASN A 37 10.19 -9.64 -5.11
C ASN A 37 9.76 -9.27 -3.68
N PRO A 38 9.75 -7.98 -3.29
CA PRO A 38 9.33 -7.59 -1.96
C PRO A 38 7.82 -7.70 -1.75
N LEU A 39 7.05 -7.65 -2.82
CA LEU A 39 5.61 -7.61 -2.76
C LEU A 39 5.00 -9.00 -2.54
N TRP A 40 3.95 -9.04 -1.75
CA TRP A 40 3.27 -10.27 -1.36
C TRP A 40 2.63 -10.98 -2.55
N ARG A 41 2.83 -12.29 -2.58
CA ARG A 41 2.08 -13.22 -3.41
C ARG A 41 1.27 -14.14 -2.50
N PRO A 42 -0.06 -14.21 -2.66
CA PRO A 42 -0.86 -15.09 -1.82
C PRO A 42 -0.45 -16.56 -1.98
N PRO A 43 -0.51 -17.34 -0.90
CA PRO A 43 -0.09 -18.75 -0.92
C PRO A 43 -1.13 -19.68 -1.62
N TRP A 44 -2.13 -19.11 -2.26
CA TRP A 44 -3.13 -19.82 -3.07
C TRP A 44 -3.04 -19.39 -4.54
N ALA A 45 -3.44 -20.30 -5.43
CA ALA A 45 -3.53 -19.97 -6.86
C ALA A 45 -4.62 -18.93 -7.10
N THR A 46 -4.25 -17.77 -7.68
CA THR A 46 -5.13 -16.66 -7.99
C THR A 46 -5.74 -16.75 -9.40
N ILE A 47 -6.80 -16.01 -9.62
CA ILE A 47 -7.42 -15.75 -10.93
C ILE A 47 -7.57 -14.23 -11.09
N ASP A 48 -7.88 -13.78 -12.30
CA ASP A 48 -8.29 -12.38 -12.48
C ASP A 48 -9.63 -12.15 -11.76
N PRO A 49 -9.75 -11.20 -10.82
CA PRO A 49 -10.91 -11.06 -9.96
C PRO A 49 -12.21 -10.75 -10.73
N PHE A 50 -12.11 -10.11 -11.90
CA PHE A 50 -13.26 -9.89 -12.78
C PHE A 50 -13.81 -11.18 -13.44
N LYS A 51 -13.08 -12.30 -13.35
CA LYS A 51 -13.51 -13.64 -13.76
C LYS A 51 -14.15 -14.44 -12.62
N TYR A 52 -14.24 -13.88 -11.42
CA TYR A 52 -14.84 -14.54 -10.29
C TYR A 52 -16.34 -14.78 -10.54
N THR A 53 -16.81 -15.97 -10.18
CA THR A 53 -18.22 -16.39 -10.25
C THR A 53 -18.59 -17.17 -8.99
N ALA A 54 -19.88 -17.43 -8.76
CA ALA A 54 -20.36 -18.21 -7.62
C ALA A 54 -19.66 -19.58 -7.47
N LYS A 55 -19.21 -20.19 -8.58
CA LYS A 55 -18.46 -21.48 -8.56
C LYS A 55 -17.12 -21.38 -7.81
N HIS A 56 -16.58 -20.18 -7.69
CA HIS A 56 -15.30 -19.90 -7.02
C HIS A 56 -15.44 -19.70 -5.51
N ALA A 57 -16.67 -19.54 -4.99
CA ALA A 57 -16.92 -19.22 -3.58
C ALA A 57 -16.33 -20.27 -2.61
N ARG A 58 -16.36 -21.56 -2.97
CA ARG A 58 -15.75 -22.62 -2.14
C ARG A 58 -14.24 -22.45 -1.96
N LYS A 59 -13.57 -21.84 -2.95
CA LYS A 59 -12.12 -21.66 -2.95
C LYS A 59 -11.68 -20.35 -2.30
N TYR A 60 -12.41 -19.26 -2.59
CA TYR A 60 -11.98 -17.91 -2.21
C TYR A 60 -12.90 -17.23 -1.18
N GLY A 61 -14.01 -17.81 -0.84
CA GLY A 61 -15.07 -17.22 -0.02
C GLY A 61 -16.21 -16.64 -0.87
N PRO A 62 -17.36 -16.29 -0.25
CA PRO A 62 -18.46 -15.62 -0.93
C PRO A 62 -18.11 -14.18 -1.32
N PRO A 63 -18.85 -13.57 -2.29
CA PRO A 63 -18.71 -12.15 -2.56
C PRO A 63 -19.21 -11.32 -1.34
N PRO A 64 -18.72 -10.07 -1.17
CA PRO A 64 -17.73 -9.38 -2.02
C PRO A 64 -16.28 -9.83 -1.76
N ASP A 65 -15.96 -10.34 -0.58
CA ASP A 65 -14.60 -10.70 -0.17
C ASP A 65 -13.95 -11.74 -1.08
N GLY A 66 -14.71 -12.77 -1.46
CA GLY A 66 -14.19 -13.84 -2.31
C GLY A 66 -13.73 -13.36 -3.68
N GLN A 67 -14.38 -12.34 -4.24
CA GLN A 67 -13.96 -11.75 -5.50
C GLN A 67 -12.62 -11.05 -5.34
N LEU A 68 -12.46 -10.20 -4.34
CA LEU A 68 -11.19 -9.55 -4.00
C LEU A 68 -10.09 -10.58 -3.76
N LEU A 69 -10.32 -11.54 -2.86
CA LEU A 69 -9.34 -12.55 -2.46
C LEU A 69 -8.97 -13.52 -3.59
N SER A 70 -9.80 -13.64 -4.63
CA SER A 70 -9.47 -14.45 -5.79
C SER A 70 -8.29 -13.89 -6.59
N GLY A 71 -8.04 -12.58 -6.51
CA GLY A 71 -7.04 -11.92 -7.33
C GLY A 71 -6.11 -10.94 -6.60
N ILE A 72 -6.26 -10.73 -5.31
CA ILE A 72 -5.42 -9.79 -4.56
C ILE A 72 -3.92 -10.18 -4.66
N ALA A 73 -3.06 -9.20 -4.82
CA ALA A 73 -1.61 -9.37 -4.85
C ALA A 73 -0.87 -8.05 -4.61
N GLY A 74 0.24 -8.11 -3.93
CA GLY A 74 1.23 -7.05 -3.82
C GLY A 74 0.68 -5.69 -3.40
N HIS A 75 0.88 -4.68 -4.23
CA HIS A 75 0.38 -3.33 -4.02
C HIS A 75 -0.94 -3.15 -4.78
N SER A 76 -2.04 -3.15 -4.05
CA SER A 76 -3.40 -2.93 -4.56
C SER A 76 -3.91 -1.55 -4.18
N LEU A 77 -4.92 -1.07 -4.92
CA LEU A 77 -5.61 0.17 -4.63
C LEU A 77 -6.95 -0.13 -3.95
N SER A 78 -7.17 0.42 -2.75
CA SER A 78 -8.51 0.53 -2.17
C SER A 78 -9.00 1.95 -2.39
N PHE A 79 -10.03 2.11 -3.21
CA PHE A 79 -10.47 3.45 -3.60
C PHE A 79 -11.97 3.62 -3.50
N ASP A 80 -12.39 4.83 -3.15
CA ASP A 80 -13.72 5.24 -2.77
C ASP A 80 -14.14 4.68 -1.39
N HIS A 81 -13.75 3.45 -1.09
CA HIS A 81 -14.01 2.78 0.17
C HIS A 81 -12.79 1.96 0.62
N PHE A 82 -12.54 1.93 1.94
CA PHE A 82 -11.46 1.14 2.53
C PHE A 82 -11.99 0.29 3.68
N GLY A 83 -11.95 -1.01 3.55
CA GLY A 83 -12.44 -1.98 4.52
C GLY A 83 -13.69 -2.72 4.05
N PRO A 84 -14.29 -3.52 4.92
CA PRO A 84 -15.56 -4.18 4.65
C PRO A 84 -16.70 -3.15 4.65
N PRO A 85 -17.65 -3.23 3.72
CA PRO A 85 -18.86 -2.43 3.76
C PRO A 85 -19.80 -2.94 4.87
N SER A 86 -20.66 -2.06 5.41
CA SER A 86 -21.77 -2.48 6.25
C SER A 86 -22.80 -3.30 5.43
N PRO A 87 -23.77 -3.98 6.09
CA PRO A 87 -24.84 -4.66 5.36
C PRO A 87 -25.63 -3.72 4.44
N GLU A 88 -25.91 -2.49 4.87
CA GLU A 88 -26.62 -1.48 4.08
C GLU A 88 -25.76 -0.98 2.92
N GLU A 89 -24.47 -0.75 3.15
CA GLU A 89 -23.52 -0.38 2.11
C GLU A 89 -23.35 -1.51 1.08
N THR A 90 -23.32 -2.77 1.52
CA THR A 90 -23.31 -3.94 0.63
C THR A 90 -24.56 -4.00 -0.22
N ALA A 91 -25.74 -3.75 0.38
CA ALA A 91 -27.00 -3.69 -0.35
C ALA A 91 -27.05 -2.52 -1.36
N ALA A 92 -26.30 -1.46 -1.11
CA ALA A 92 -26.12 -0.33 -2.03
C ALA A 92 -25.00 -0.56 -3.09
N GLY A 93 -24.40 -1.76 -3.17
CA GLY A 93 -23.42 -2.14 -4.17
C GLY A 93 -21.95 -1.92 -3.77
N LEU A 94 -21.66 -1.45 -2.55
CA LEU A 94 -20.29 -1.31 -2.11
C LEU A 94 -19.62 -2.68 -1.90
N THR A 95 -18.34 -2.75 -2.24
CA THR A 95 -17.53 -3.97 -2.09
C THR A 95 -16.35 -3.74 -1.14
N THR A 96 -15.81 -4.81 -0.60
CA THR A 96 -14.62 -4.74 0.27
C THR A 96 -13.45 -4.05 -0.46
N HIS A 97 -12.91 -3.01 0.13
CA HIS A 97 -11.86 -2.16 -0.44
C HIS A 97 -12.26 -1.39 -1.71
N GLY A 98 -13.58 -1.22 -1.97
CA GLY A 98 -14.10 -0.59 -3.17
C GLY A 98 -14.02 -1.50 -4.41
N GLU A 99 -14.34 -0.95 -5.56
CA GLU A 99 -14.46 -1.71 -6.80
C GLU A 99 -13.10 -1.92 -7.51
N ALA A 100 -12.17 -0.98 -7.34
CA ALA A 100 -10.92 -0.95 -8.09
C ALA A 100 -10.10 -2.26 -8.06
N PRO A 101 -9.90 -2.94 -6.90
CA PRO A 101 -9.09 -4.15 -6.83
C PRO A 101 -9.77 -5.39 -7.41
N ALA A 102 -11.06 -5.31 -7.77
CA ALA A 102 -11.83 -6.44 -8.29
C ALA A 102 -12.17 -6.35 -9.79
N LEU A 103 -12.04 -5.17 -10.39
CA LEU A 103 -12.39 -4.92 -11.78
C LEU A 103 -11.21 -5.10 -12.75
N LYS A 104 -11.54 -5.15 -14.04
CA LYS A 104 -10.52 -5.14 -15.11
C LYS A 104 -10.08 -3.71 -15.40
N TRP A 105 -8.77 -3.49 -15.40
CA TRP A 105 -8.16 -2.22 -15.81
C TRP A 105 -7.76 -2.26 -17.26
N GLY A 106 -8.08 -1.22 -17.99
CA GLY A 106 -7.72 -1.05 -19.39
C GLY A 106 -6.44 -0.25 -19.56
N VAL A 107 -5.59 -0.67 -20.49
CA VAL A 107 -4.40 0.11 -20.88
C VAL A 107 -4.81 1.24 -21.80
N GLN A 108 -4.38 2.45 -21.47
CA GLN A 108 -4.57 3.65 -22.27
C GLN A 108 -3.31 3.97 -23.10
N LYS A 109 -2.13 3.76 -22.50
CA LYS A 109 -0.85 3.99 -23.15
C LYS A 109 0.23 3.06 -22.61
N LEU A 110 1.05 2.49 -23.48
CA LEU A 110 2.23 1.70 -23.14
C LEU A 110 3.40 2.14 -24.01
N GLU A 111 4.44 2.66 -23.36
CA GLU A 111 5.68 3.09 -24.01
C GLU A 111 6.84 2.25 -23.47
N GLN A 112 7.77 1.88 -24.33
CA GLN A 112 8.96 1.10 -23.99
C GLN A 112 10.21 2.01 -23.90
N PRO A 113 11.40 1.49 -23.55
CA PRO A 113 12.61 2.27 -23.47
C PRO A 113 12.82 3.20 -24.69
N PRO A 114 13.38 4.42 -24.50
CA PRO A 114 14.14 4.85 -23.32
C PRO A 114 13.32 5.43 -22.16
N LYS A 115 12.01 5.58 -22.29
CA LYS A 115 11.13 6.05 -21.20
C LYS A 115 9.96 5.09 -21.00
N PRO A 116 10.18 3.96 -20.30
CA PRO A 116 9.13 2.99 -20.07
C PRO A 116 7.99 3.63 -19.26
N ARG A 117 6.79 3.64 -19.84
CA ARG A 117 5.60 4.25 -19.24
C ARG A 117 4.37 3.39 -19.51
N LEU A 118 3.57 3.19 -18.49
CA LEU A 118 2.28 2.53 -18.59
C LEU A 118 1.22 3.46 -17.97
N GLN A 119 0.23 3.83 -18.78
CA GLN A 119 -0.98 4.49 -18.32
C GLN A 119 -2.15 3.51 -18.46
N TYR A 120 -2.85 3.27 -17.36
CA TYR A 120 -3.96 2.35 -17.29
C TYR A 120 -5.00 2.82 -16.29
N GLY A 121 -6.24 2.38 -16.45
CA GLY A 121 -7.33 2.88 -15.61
C GLY A 121 -8.63 2.17 -15.89
N LEU A 122 -9.69 2.64 -15.22
CA LEU A 122 -11.03 2.11 -15.30
C LEU A 122 -12.06 3.17 -14.93
N THR A 123 -13.33 2.85 -15.15
CA THR A 123 -14.43 3.54 -14.50
C THR A 123 -15.00 2.63 -13.42
N LEU A 124 -15.21 3.16 -12.23
CA LEU A 124 -15.87 2.51 -11.11
C LEU A 124 -17.39 2.77 -11.28
N PRO A 125 -18.19 1.76 -11.65
CA PRO A 125 -19.58 1.98 -12.01
C PRO A 125 -20.44 2.43 -10.84
N GLU A 126 -20.33 1.82 -9.67
CA GLU A 126 -21.12 2.16 -8.49
C GLU A 126 -20.66 3.50 -7.89
N ALA A 127 -19.35 3.72 -7.80
CA ALA A 127 -18.80 4.97 -7.34
C ALA A 127 -18.99 6.12 -8.33
N ARG A 128 -19.19 5.83 -9.62
CA ARG A 128 -19.25 6.81 -10.73
C ARG A 128 -18.00 7.68 -10.77
N ILE A 129 -16.84 7.04 -10.67
CA ILE A 129 -15.52 7.69 -10.69
C ILE A 129 -14.69 7.09 -11.81
N GLY A 130 -14.10 7.94 -12.64
CA GLY A 130 -13.01 7.57 -13.53
C GLY A 130 -11.70 7.56 -12.73
N PHE A 131 -10.92 6.48 -12.84
CA PHE A 131 -9.62 6.40 -12.18
C PHE A 131 -8.54 5.99 -13.18
N SER A 132 -7.39 6.65 -13.11
CA SER A 132 -6.22 6.28 -13.91
C SER A 132 -4.94 6.34 -13.09
N ARG A 133 -4.01 5.41 -13.40
CA ARG A 133 -2.65 5.37 -12.85
C ARG A 133 -1.64 5.39 -13.98
N THR A 134 -0.61 6.19 -13.82
CA THR A 134 0.55 6.21 -14.71
C THR A 134 1.79 5.79 -13.95
N LEU A 135 2.48 4.77 -14.43
CA LEU A 135 3.81 4.36 -13.97
C LEU A 135 4.84 4.77 -15.00
N THR A 136 5.89 5.46 -14.57
CA THR A 136 7.04 5.80 -15.40
C THR A 136 8.31 5.36 -14.70
N LEU A 137 9.15 4.57 -15.35
CA LEU A 137 10.44 4.17 -14.81
C LEU A 137 11.50 5.22 -15.19
N ASP A 138 12.29 5.65 -14.19
CA ASP A 138 13.54 6.37 -14.51
C ASP A 138 14.46 5.44 -15.29
N HIS A 139 15.16 5.98 -16.28
CA HIS A 139 16.01 5.16 -17.14
C HIS A 139 17.28 4.67 -16.41
N VAL A 140 17.85 5.51 -15.57
CA VAL A 140 19.15 5.28 -14.92
C VAL A 140 19.00 4.83 -13.47
N ASN A 141 18.10 5.48 -12.73
CA ASN A 141 17.96 5.29 -11.30
C ASN A 141 16.82 4.31 -10.97
N PRO A 142 16.93 3.49 -9.91
CA PRO A 142 15.87 2.57 -9.51
C PRO A 142 14.70 3.32 -8.85
N VAL A 143 14.01 4.13 -9.66
CA VAL A 143 12.87 4.98 -9.29
C VAL A 143 11.71 4.71 -10.22
N ILE A 144 10.54 4.49 -9.65
CA ILE A 144 9.26 4.43 -10.35
C ILE A 144 8.43 5.64 -9.90
N TYR A 145 8.06 6.47 -10.86
CA TYR A 145 7.13 7.58 -10.69
C TYR A 145 5.72 7.08 -10.85
N CYS A 146 4.88 7.29 -9.84
CA CYS A 146 3.46 6.92 -9.84
C CYS A 146 2.61 8.18 -9.78
N GLU A 147 1.74 8.38 -10.76
CA GLU A 147 0.77 9.46 -10.81
C GLU A 147 -0.63 8.88 -10.94
N GLU A 148 -1.54 9.33 -10.11
CA GLU A 148 -2.93 8.89 -10.10
C GLU A 148 -3.89 10.05 -10.21
N GLU A 149 -4.96 9.84 -10.95
CA GLU A 149 -6.05 10.79 -11.12
C GLU A 149 -7.38 10.11 -10.89
N ALA A 150 -8.22 10.71 -10.05
CA ALA A 150 -9.61 10.35 -9.85
C ALA A 150 -10.51 11.48 -10.33
N VAL A 151 -11.52 11.16 -11.13
CA VAL A 151 -12.49 12.11 -11.68
C VAL A 151 -13.89 11.74 -11.20
N ASN A 152 -14.53 12.59 -10.41
CA ASN A 152 -15.92 12.40 -9.99
C ASN A 152 -16.88 12.70 -11.15
N LEU A 153 -17.50 11.66 -11.66
CA LEU A 153 -18.46 11.73 -12.77
C LEU A 153 -19.90 12.05 -12.30
N SER A 154 -20.13 12.03 -10.98
CA SER A 154 -21.44 12.30 -10.39
C SER A 154 -21.70 13.82 -10.24
N SER A 155 -22.94 14.18 -9.94
CA SER A 155 -23.37 15.57 -9.70
C SER A 155 -23.39 15.96 -8.22
N TYR A 156 -22.76 15.15 -7.35
CA TYR A 156 -22.67 15.39 -5.91
C TYR A 156 -21.26 15.16 -5.40
N ASP A 157 -20.93 15.85 -4.31
CA ASP A 157 -19.67 15.69 -3.60
C ASP A 157 -19.61 14.30 -2.95
N ARG A 158 -18.42 13.70 -2.92
CA ARG A 158 -18.26 12.35 -2.40
C ARG A 158 -17.13 12.28 -1.37
N PRO A 159 -17.41 11.76 -0.17
CA PRO A 159 -16.34 11.39 0.75
C PRO A 159 -15.69 10.10 0.23
N ILE A 160 -14.39 10.13 0.05
CA ILE A 160 -13.62 8.99 -0.47
C ILE A 160 -12.52 8.58 0.50
N SER A 161 -12.22 7.30 0.51
CA SER A 161 -10.97 6.74 0.99
C SER A 161 -10.05 6.51 -0.21
N TRP A 162 -8.80 6.94 -0.11
CA TRP A 162 -7.74 6.67 -1.08
C TRP A 162 -6.62 5.97 -0.35
N ASN A 163 -6.48 4.68 -0.56
CA ASN A 163 -5.54 3.85 0.18
C ASN A 163 -4.68 3.01 -0.76
N GLU A 164 -3.38 3.25 -0.72
CA GLU A 164 -2.37 2.47 -1.40
C GLU A 164 -1.97 1.28 -0.52
N HIS A 165 -2.62 0.16 -0.75
CA HIS A 165 -2.50 -1.05 0.05
C HIS A 165 -1.24 -1.84 -0.35
N VAL A 166 -0.08 -1.37 0.10
CA VAL A 166 1.21 -2.01 -0.17
C VAL A 166 1.41 -3.19 0.76
N THR A 167 1.41 -4.39 0.22
CA THR A 167 1.59 -5.62 1.01
C THR A 167 2.91 -6.29 0.67
N PHE A 168 3.74 -6.50 1.68
CA PHE A 168 5.00 -7.22 1.63
C PHE A 168 4.82 -8.69 2.02
N GLY A 169 5.62 -9.58 1.42
CA GLY A 169 5.54 -11.01 1.67
C GLY A 169 6.86 -11.75 1.50
N PRO A 170 6.89 -13.05 1.85
CA PRO A 170 8.08 -13.88 1.62
C PRO A 170 8.45 -13.97 0.12
N PRO A 171 9.76 -14.10 -0.22
CA PRO A 171 10.88 -14.27 0.71
C PRO A 171 11.39 -12.96 1.34
N PHE A 172 10.97 -11.78 0.83
CA PHE A 172 11.44 -10.50 1.35
C PHE A 172 10.99 -10.26 2.80
N LEU A 173 9.73 -10.54 3.12
CA LEU A 173 9.25 -10.50 4.50
C LEU A 173 9.71 -11.75 5.26
N GLU A 174 10.70 -11.59 6.11
CA GLU A 174 11.26 -12.59 6.99
C GLU A 174 11.06 -12.17 8.45
N ALA A 175 10.52 -13.09 9.28
CA ALA A 175 10.27 -12.83 10.68
C ALA A 175 11.53 -12.32 11.39
N GLU A 176 11.39 -11.30 12.24
CA GLU A 176 12.43 -10.68 13.06
C GLU A 176 13.61 -10.08 12.29
N THR A 177 13.66 -10.28 10.96
CA THR A 177 14.75 -9.81 10.08
C THR A 177 14.35 -8.59 9.27
N THR A 178 13.17 -8.66 8.61
CA THR A 178 12.66 -7.53 7.84
C THR A 178 12.11 -6.48 8.79
N TRP A 179 12.58 -5.25 8.63
CA TRP A 179 12.11 -4.14 9.43
C TRP A 179 11.44 -3.06 8.58
N PHE A 180 10.59 -2.28 9.25
CA PHE A 180 9.75 -1.25 8.68
C PHE A 180 9.90 0.06 9.43
N GLU A 181 9.91 1.17 8.68
CA GLU A 181 10.03 2.52 9.22
C GLU A 181 9.04 3.47 8.56
N MET A 182 8.60 4.45 9.33
CA MET A 182 7.79 5.58 8.90
C MET A 182 7.93 6.73 9.88
N PRO A 183 7.75 7.98 9.47
CA PRO A 183 7.86 9.14 10.35
C PRO A 183 6.56 9.41 11.11
N ALA A 184 6.07 8.40 11.86
CA ALA A 184 4.81 8.51 12.61
C ALA A 184 5.00 9.15 13.98
N THR A 185 4.02 9.95 14.42
CA THR A 185 3.98 10.60 15.73
C THR A 185 3.02 9.90 16.68
N ARG A 186 1.74 9.81 16.32
CA ARG A 186 0.68 9.17 17.11
C ARG A 186 0.15 7.96 16.36
N ALA A 187 -0.27 6.96 17.10
CA ALA A 187 -0.81 5.75 16.55
C ALA A 187 -1.94 5.21 17.42
N LYS A 188 -2.82 4.42 16.80
CA LYS A 188 -3.93 3.78 17.49
C LYS A 188 -4.11 2.35 16.98
N VAL A 189 -4.34 1.41 17.91
CA VAL A 189 -4.75 0.05 17.59
C VAL A 189 -6.20 0.08 17.10
N CYS A 190 -6.53 -0.67 16.07
CA CYS A 190 -7.90 -0.76 15.57
C CYS A 190 -8.86 -1.18 16.68
N PRO A 191 -9.99 -0.46 16.89
CA PRO A 191 -10.96 -0.81 17.88
C PRO A 191 -11.74 -2.10 17.57
N ALA A 192 -11.91 -2.42 16.29
CA ALA A 192 -12.60 -3.62 15.85
C ALA A 192 -11.64 -4.80 15.72
N SER A 193 -11.92 -5.92 16.38
CA SER A 193 -11.19 -7.17 16.16
C SER A 193 -11.73 -7.86 14.91
N TYR A 194 -10.92 -7.93 13.86
CA TYR A 194 -11.16 -8.74 12.66
C TYR A 194 -10.30 -10.01 12.64
N SER A 195 -9.64 -10.28 13.74
CA SER A 195 -8.79 -11.45 13.91
C SER A 195 -9.17 -12.19 15.18
N PRO A 196 -9.30 -13.53 15.16
CA PRO A 196 -9.59 -14.32 16.36
C PRO A 196 -8.42 -14.37 17.35
N ARG A 197 -7.26 -13.83 17.00
CA ARG A 197 -6.08 -13.75 17.88
C ARG A 197 -5.54 -12.34 17.87
N PHE A 198 -5.75 -11.66 18.97
CA PHE A 198 -5.29 -10.31 19.19
C PHE A 198 -4.11 -10.33 20.15
N SER A 199 -3.05 -9.63 19.86
CA SER A 199 -1.94 -9.45 20.82
C SER A 199 -1.78 -8.01 21.26
N LEU A 200 -2.30 -7.06 20.49
CA LEU A 200 -2.30 -5.65 20.85
C LEU A 200 -3.62 -5.30 21.57
N ARG A 201 -3.54 -4.42 22.55
CA ARG A 201 -4.70 -3.93 23.25
C ARG A 201 -5.58 -3.09 22.33
N PRO A 202 -6.83 -3.53 22.03
CA PRO A 202 -7.72 -2.81 21.14
C PRO A 202 -7.95 -1.37 21.59
N ASP A 203 -8.15 -0.47 20.63
CA ASP A 203 -8.47 0.94 20.83
C ASP A 203 -7.39 1.76 21.57
N ALA A 204 -6.25 1.16 21.89
CA ALA A 204 -5.20 1.83 22.62
C ALA A 204 -4.37 2.76 21.73
N GLU A 205 -4.12 3.97 22.25
CA GLU A 205 -3.19 4.91 21.64
C GLU A 205 -1.74 4.62 22.03
N PHE A 206 -0.81 4.91 21.12
CA PHE A 206 0.62 4.72 21.37
C PHE A 206 1.47 5.62 20.47
N THR A 207 2.77 5.65 20.74
CA THR A 207 3.78 6.25 19.86
C THR A 207 4.51 5.15 19.12
N TRP A 208 4.57 5.24 17.79
CA TRP A 208 5.34 4.32 16.95
C TRP A 208 6.80 4.18 17.45
N PRO A 209 7.37 2.98 17.51
CA PRO A 209 6.80 1.69 17.09
C PRO A 209 6.25 0.83 18.25
N ASN A 210 6.11 1.33 19.47
CA ASN A 210 5.92 0.55 20.68
C ASN A 210 4.45 0.46 21.08
N ALA A 211 3.72 -0.48 20.49
CA ALA A 211 2.28 -0.70 20.75
C ALA A 211 2.03 -1.46 22.05
N PRO A 212 0.99 -1.10 22.83
CA PRO A 212 0.62 -1.82 24.03
C PRO A 212 -0.06 -3.16 23.69
N THR A 213 0.31 -4.20 24.41
CA THR A 213 -0.25 -5.54 24.30
C THR A 213 -1.36 -5.78 25.33
N GLU A 214 -2.18 -6.81 25.14
CA GLU A 214 -3.25 -7.18 26.08
C GLU A 214 -2.69 -7.63 27.44
N ASP A 215 -1.50 -8.25 27.47
CA ASP A 215 -0.83 -8.68 28.71
C ASP A 215 -0.06 -7.54 29.42
N GLY A 216 -0.26 -6.29 29.01
CA GLY A 216 0.33 -5.10 29.63
C GLY A 216 1.76 -4.80 29.23
N LYS A 217 2.35 -5.57 28.31
CA LYS A 217 3.68 -5.31 27.73
C LYS A 217 3.61 -4.35 26.54
N ARG A 218 4.73 -4.21 25.84
CA ARG A 218 4.84 -3.47 24.58
C ARG A 218 5.45 -4.33 23.49
N ALA A 219 4.83 -4.31 22.32
CA ALA A 219 5.35 -4.91 21.10
C ALA A 219 6.05 -3.84 20.25
N ASN A 220 7.26 -4.14 19.79
CA ASN A 220 7.94 -3.28 18.83
C ASN A 220 7.49 -3.66 17.42
N LEU A 221 6.74 -2.78 16.77
CA LEU A 221 6.17 -3.02 15.44
C LEU A 221 7.14 -2.72 14.28
N ARG A 222 8.42 -2.45 14.54
CA ARG A 222 9.40 -2.32 13.45
C ARG A 222 9.68 -3.62 12.73
N THR A 223 9.60 -4.73 13.45
CA THR A 223 9.76 -6.07 12.88
C THR A 223 8.49 -6.88 13.03
N THR A 224 8.36 -7.97 12.29
CA THR A 224 7.24 -8.89 12.36
C THR A 224 7.68 -10.14 13.12
N PRO A 225 7.20 -10.39 14.35
CA PRO A 225 7.55 -11.61 15.08
C PRO A 225 7.01 -12.88 14.40
N ALA A 226 7.62 -14.04 14.68
CA ALA A 226 7.21 -15.33 14.12
C ALA A 226 5.89 -15.88 14.69
N GLN A 227 5.40 -15.32 15.81
CA GLN A 227 4.19 -15.80 16.49
C GLN A 227 2.93 -15.63 15.63
N ARG A 228 2.05 -16.62 15.75
CA ARG A 228 0.76 -16.61 15.03
C ARG A 228 -0.18 -15.56 15.60
N PHE A 229 -0.48 -14.53 14.85
CA PHE A 229 -1.55 -13.57 15.14
C PHE A 229 -1.83 -12.63 13.95
N GLY A 230 -2.79 -11.72 14.13
CA GLY A 230 -3.04 -10.63 13.20
C GLY A 230 -3.43 -9.35 13.96
N HIS A 231 -3.15 -8.21 13.37
CA HIS A 231 -3.59 -6.91 13.89
C HIS A 231 -3.66 -5.85 12.79
N TYR A 232 -4.31 -4.74 13.13
CA TYR A 232 -4.27 -3.51 12.37
C TYR A 232 -4.04 -2.34 13.31
N THR A 233 -3.14 -1.46 12.92
CA THR A 233 -2.88 -0.19 13.63
C THR A 233 -2.82 0.96 12.63
N ALA A 234 -3.35 2.13 13.00
CA ALA A 234 -3.26 3.34 12.23
C ALA A 234 -2.19 4.27 12.82
N GLN A 235 -1.34 4.83 11.98
CA GLN A 235 -0.28 5.76 12.35
C GLN A 235 -0.48 7.11 11.65
N LEU A 236 -0.51 8.19 12.44
CA LEU A 236 -0.49 9.53 11.92
C LEU A 236 0.96 9.93 11.62
N LEU A 237 1.24 10.26 10.36
CA LEU A 237 2.54 10.78 9.96
C LEU A 237 2.75 12.19 10.53
N ASN A 238 4.00 12.51 10.88
CA ASN A 238 4.36 13.79 11.44
C ASN A 238 3.86 14.95 10.56
N PRO A 239 2.95 15.82 11.07
CA PRO A 239 2.35 16.90 10.31
C PRO A 239 3.35 17.98 9.86
N GLU A 240 4.51 18.08 10.52
CA GLU A 240 5.56 19.03 10.18
C GLU A 240 6.37 18.65 8.93
N LEU A 241 6.19 17.43 8.42
CA LEU A 241 6.93 16.95 7.26
C LEU A 241 6.16 17.23 5.95
N GLU A 242 6.89 17.68 4.94
CA GLU A 242 6.37 17.77 3.57
C GLU A 242 6.26 16.39 2.93
N ILE A 243 7.26 15.53 3.17
CA ILE A 243 7.36 14.19 2.59
C ILE A 243 7.07 13.13 3.66
N GLY A 244 5.99 12.38 3.44
CA GLY A 244 5.71 11.13 4.12
C GLY A 244 6.43 9.97 3.45
N PHE A 245 6.74 8.93 4.20
CA PHE A 245 7.33 7.72 3.63
C PHE A 245 6.97 6.47 4.42
N ILE A 246 7.05 5.34 3.74
CA ILE A 246 7.21 4.01 4.34
C ILE A 246 8.50 3.39 3.78
N ALA A 247 9.27 2.75 4.64
CA ALA A 247 10.48 2.04 4.26
C ALA A 247 10.43 0.61 4.78
N ALA A 248 10.77 -0.36 3.93
CA ALA A 248 10.88 -1.76 4.27
C ALA A 248 12.25 -2.30 3.83
N CYS A 249 12.98 -2.94 4.72
CA CYS A 249 14.30 -3.50 4.42
C CYS A 249 14.46 -4.91 4.92
N ASN A 250 14.94 -5.78 4.06
CA ASN A 250 15.54 -7.03 4.46
C ASN A 250 17.06 -6.94 4.23
N PRO A 251 17.86 -6.74 5.29
CA PRO A 251 19.31 -6.56 5.14
C PRO A 251 20.02 -7.84 4.67
N ARG A 252 19.49 -9.03 4.95
CA ARG A 252 20.05 -10.30 4.46
C ARG A 252 19.88 -10.46 2.95
N LEU A 253 18.77 -9.96 2.41
CA LEU A 253 18.51 -9.92 0.97
C LEU A 253 19.04 -8.62 0.31
N LYS A 254 19.68 -7.74 1.10
CA LYS A 254 20.31 -6.49 0.69
C LYS A 254 19.35 -5.52 -0.02
N LEU A 255 18.05 -5.64 0.19
CA LEU A 255 17.03 -4.86 -0.48
C LEU A 255 16.31 -3.90 0.49
N LEU A 256 16.35 -2.62 0.16
CA LEU A 256 15.52 -1.56 0.75
C LEU A 256 14.49 -1.09 -0.28
N VAL A 257 13.24 -1.02 0.13
CA VAL A 257 12.13 -0.44 -0.64
C VAL A 257 11.60 0.77 0.10
N VAL A 258 11.48 1.90 -0.57
CA VAL A 258 10.92 3.13 0.00
C VAL A 258 9.79 3.63 -0.89
N TYR A 259 8.64 3.87 -0.30
CA TYR A 259 7.57 4.67 -0.90
C TYR A 259 7.65 6.07 -0.31
N ALA A 260 7.73 7.09 -1.15
CA ALA A 260 7.76 8.49 -0.74
C ALA A 260 6.64 9.26 -1.43
N PHE A 261 5.92 10.06 -0.67
CA PHE A 261 4.73 10.78 -1.12
C PHE A 261 4.57 12.10 -0.37
N ARG A 262 3.75 13.00 -0.88
CA ARG A 262 3.42 14.21 -0.12
C ARG A 262 2.56 13.83 1.09
N ARG A 263 3.00 14.22 2.28
CA ARG A 263 2.28 13.93 3.53
C ARG A 263 0.83 14.43 3.52
N VAL A 264 0.60 15.58 2.88
CA VAL A 264 -0.75 16.18 2.78
C VAL A 264 -1.71 15.33 1.96
N ASP A 265 -1.21 14.54 1.01
CA ASP A 265 -2.05 13.64 0.20
C ASP A 265 -2.40 12.35 0.95
N PHE A 266 -1.49 11.87 1.81
CA PHE A 266 -1.66 10.63 2.58
C PHE A 266 -1.15 10.81 4.02
N PRO A 267 -1.98 11.36 4.91
CA PRO A 267 -1.58 11.64 6.29
C PRO A 267 -1.45 10.41 7.17
N TRP A 268 -2.01 9.27 6.74
CA TRP A 268 -2.09 8.04 7.52
C TRP A 268 -1.25 6.92 6.92
N VAL A 269 -0.75 6.05 7.78
CA VAL A 269 -0.24 4.73 7.38
C VAL A 269 -0.95 3.67 8.20
N GLY A 270 -1.65 2.76 7.53
CA GLY A 270 -2.14 1.53 8.10
C GLY A 270 -1.02 0.51 8.20
N ASN A 271 -0.90 -0.19 9.32
CA ASN A 271 -0.02 -1.33 9.49
C ASN A 271 -0.87 -2.56 9.78
N TRP A 272 -1.07 -3.37 8.77
CA TRP A 272 -1.77 -4.63 8.84
C TRP A 272 -0.78 -5.80 8.87
N GLU A 273 -1.00 -6.75 9.79
CA GLU A 273 -0.24 -7.99 9.80
C GLU A 273 -1.18 -9.20 9.80
N GLU A 274 -0.87 -10.18 8.94
CA GLU A 274 -1.49 -11.48 8.92
C GLU A 274 -0.41 -12.55 9.01
N ARG A 275 -0.38 -13.24 10.14
CA ARG A 275 0.63 -14.26 10.46
C ARG A 275 -0.06 -15.58 10.79
N TYR A 276 -0.39 -16.35 9.74
CA TYR A 276 -0.98 -17.68 9.84
C TYR A 276 -2.26 -17.73 10.69
N ASN A 277 -3.01 -16.61 10.76
CA ASN A 277 -4.09 -16.44 11.72
C ASN A 277 -5.45 -16.86 11.18
N ARG A 278 -5.82 -16.42 9.98
CA ARG A 278 -7.12 -16.70 9.38
C ARG A 278 -7.19 -18.14 8.86
N ALA A 279 -8.09 -18.95 9.48
CA ALA A 279 -8.23 -20.38 9.13
C ALA A 279 -9.14 -20.63 7.93
N GLN A 280 -10.08 -19.70 7.65
CA GLN A 280 -11.05 -19.83 6.54
C GLN A 280 -10.37 -19.76 5.16
N ALA A 281 -11.08 -20.26 4.13
CA ALA A 281 -10.63 -20.11 2.74
C ALA A 281 -10.63 -18.61 2.33
N PRO A 282 -9.67 -18.19 1.50
CA PRO A 282 -8.53 -18.95 0.94
C PRO A 282 -7.30 -19.01 1.87
N TRP A 283 -7.32 -18.30 3.00
CA TRP A 283 -6.21 -18.07 3.93
C TRP A 283 -5.62 -19.36 4.50
N ARG A 284 -6.47 -20.24 5.02
CA ARG A 284 -6.14 -21.60 5.55
C ARG A 284 -4.96 -21.59 6.52
N ALA A 285 -4.79 -20.52 7.29
CA ALA A 285 -3.65 -20.31 8.19
C ALA A 285 -2.27 -20.47 7.49
N LYS A 286 -2.16 -20.11 6.22
CA LYS A 286 -0.91 -20.23 5.42
C LYS A 286 -0.31 -18.88 5.04
N THR A 287 -0.98 -17.77 5.36
CA THR A 287 -0.55 -16.43 4.96
C THR A 287 0.41 -15.85 5.98
N PHE A 288 1.51 -15.34 5.48
CA PHE A 288 2.43 -14.48 6.20
C PHE A 288 2.67 -13.24 5.34
N CYS A 289 2.08 -12.12 5.75
CA CYS A 289 2.23 -10.87 5.01
C CYS A 289 2.07 -9.66 5.95
N ARG A 290 2.50 -8.51 5.46
CA ARG A 290 2.37 -7.23 6.15
C ARG A 290 2.01 -6.13 5.17
N GLY A 291 0.88 -5.47 5.41
CA GLY A 291 0.46 -4.26 4.74
C GLY A 291 1.06 -3.03 5.40
N MET A 292 1.68 -2.18 4.61
CA MET A 292 2.08 -0.83 4.98
C MET A 292 1.34 0.12 4.03
N GLU A 293 0.24 0.67 4.51
CA GLU A 293 -0.82 1.22 3.68
C GLU A 293 -0.89 2.73 3.85
N PHE A 294 -0.32 3.51 2.94
CA PHE A 294 -0.44 4.96 3.02
C PHE A 294 -1.79 5.42 2.45
N SER A 295 -2.48 6.28 3.22
CA SER A 295 -3.91 6.47 3.05
C SER A 295 -4.40 7.86 3.46
N THR A 296 -5.57 8.23 2.95
CA THR A 296 -6.40 9.33 3.47
C THR A 296 -7.25 8.91 4.67
N THR A 297 -7.28 7.60 5.00
CA THR A 297 -8.19 6.99 5.98
C THR A 297 -7.39 6.14 6.96
N PRO A 298 -7.59 6.28 8.29
CA PRO A 298 -6.81 5.56 9.29
C PRO A 298 -7.18 4.08 9.41
N PHE A 299 -8.47 3.71 9.29
CA PHE A 299 -8.96 2.37 9.58
C PHE A 299 -9.72 1.75 8.43
N SER A 300 -9.60 0.42 8.33
CA SER A 300 -10.34 -0.43 7.41
C SER A 300 -11.73 -0.77 8.01
N ILE A 301 -12.66 0.18 7.94
CA ILE A 301 -14.01 0.10 8.51
C ILE A 301 -15.06 0.61 7.51
N PRO A 302 -16.37 0.36 7.72
CA PRO A 302 -17.42 0.89 6.87
C PRO A 302 -17.32 2.41 6.66
N ARG A 303 -17.70 2.89 5.47
CA ARG A 303 -17.62 4.32 5.10
C ARG A 303 -18.40 5.20 6.08
N ARG A 304 -19.62 4.78 6.42
CA ARG A 304 -20.45 5.52 7.35
C ARG A 304 -19.74 5.70 8.70
N GLU A 305 -19.17 4.64 9.24
CA GLU A 305 -18.41 4.70 10.49
C GLU A 305 -17.17 5.60 10.37
N THR A 306 -16.46 5.57 9.24
CA THR A 306 -15.33 6.47 8.97
C THR A 306 -15.74 7.93 9.04
N ILE A 307 -16.90 8.28 8.47
CA ILE A 307 -17.42 9.65 8.49
C ILE A 307 -17.90 10.05 9.88
N GLU A 308 -18.64 9.16 10.55
CA GLU A 308 -19.21 9.41 11.89
C GLU A 308 -18.14 9.53 12.99
N GLN A 309 -17.00 8.85 12.85
CA GLN A 309 -15.87 9.01 13.77
C GLN A 309 -15.29 10.42 13.76
N GLY A 310 -15.43 11.14 12.64
CA GLY A 310 -14.82 12.47 12.47
C GLY A 310 -13.29 12.43 12.50
N PRO A 311 -12.63 13.56 12.79
CA PRO A 311 -11.17 13.64 12.85
C PRO A 311 -10.56 12.76 13.94
N LEU A 312 -9.48 12.05 13.61
CA LEU A 312 -8.65 11.33 14.57
C LEU A 312 -7.34 12.10 14.79
N PHE A 313 -6.97 12.38 16.02
CA PHE A 313 -5.78 13.17 16.39
C PHE A 313 -5.74 14.59 15.76
N GLY A 314 -6.92 15.12 15.38
CA GLY A 314 -7.03 16.41 14.71
C GLY A 314 -6.83 16.34 13.18
N GLU A 315 -6.57 15.15 12.63
CA GLU A 315 -6.42 14.92 11.19
C GLU A 315 -7.71 14.32 10.60
N SER A 316 -8.02 14.66 9.34
CA SER A 316 -9.17 14.11 8.63
C SER A 316 -9.03 12.59 8.43
N THR A 317 -10.16 11.89 8.45
CA THR A 317 -10.23 10.43 8.26
C THR A 317 -10.74 10.04 6.87
N TYR A 318 -11.02 10.99 6.01
CA TYR A 318 -11.40 10.81 4.61
C TYR A 318 -11.11 12.08 3.81
N ARG A 319 -11.20 11.99 2.49
CA ARG A 319 -11.02 13.13 1.58
C ARG A 319 -12.32 13.43 0.83
N TRP A 320 -12.64 14.70 0.62
CA TRP A 320 -13.71 15.10 -0.27
C TRP A 320 -13.24 15.10 -1.73
N LEU A 321 -14.05 14.51 -2.61
CA LEU A 321 -13.95 14.65 -4.05
C LEU A 321 -15.20 15.36 -4.56
N PRO A 322 -15.13 16.67 -4.82
CA PRO A 322 -16.29 17.48 -5.23
C PRO A 322 -16.92 16.98 -6.53
N ALA A 323 -18.21 17.31 -6.72
CA ALA A 323 -18.96 16.99 -7.93
C ALA A 323 -18.23 17.47 -9.19
N LYS A 324 -18.17 16.62 -10.23
CA LYS A 324 -17.55 16.97 -11.53
C LYS A 324 -16.09 17.42 -11.46
N SER A 325 -15.43 17.25 -10.32
CA SER A 325 -14.04 17.62 -10.13
C SER A 325 -13.08 16.45 -10.30
N LYS A 326 -11.80 16.77 -10.26
CA LYS A 326 -10.73 15.78 -10.24
C LYS A 326 -9.77 16.01 -9.08
N ALA A 327 -9.16 14.94 -8.61
CA ALA A 327 -8.06 14.95 -7.67
C ALA A 327 -6.88 14.15 -8.24
N GLN A 328 -5.67 14.60 -7.94
CA GLN A 328 -4.45 13.93 -8.34
C GLN A 328 -3.58 13.71 -7.11
N VAL A 329 -2.86 12.59 -7.09
CA VAL A 329 -1.82 12.29 -6.12
C VAL A 329 -0.60 11.74 -6.84
N ARG A 330 0.56 11.86 -6.20
CA ARG A 330 1.82 11.36 -6.73
C ARG A 330 2.62 10.69 -5.63
N PHE A 331 3.32 9.64 -6.00
CA PHE A 331 4.27 9.00 -5.09
C PHE A 331 5.42 8.36 -5.89
N LEU A 332 6.51 8.09 -5.19
CA LEU A 332 7.69 7.43 -5.73
C LEU A 332 7.85 6.06 -5.09
N ILE A 333 8.27 5.08 -5.88
CA ILE A 333 8.80 3.82 -5.38
C ILE A 333 10.29 3.80 -5.68
N LEU A 334 11.11 3.65 -4.64
CA LEU A 334 12.56 3.63 -4.74
C LEU A 334 13.08 2.28 -4.27
N LEU A 335 14.00 1.72 -5.03
CA LEU A 335 14.65 0.46 -4.70
C LEU A 335 16.15 0.71 -4.50
N PHE A 336 16.73 0.19 -3.43
CA PHE A 336 18.16 0.33 -3.17
C PHE A 336 18.77 -1.02 -2.79
N GLU A 337 19.90 -1.32 -3.39
CA GLU A 337 20.79 -2.31 -2.81
C GLU A 337 21.47 -1.67 -1.57
N VAL A 338 21.40 -2.38 -0.44
CA VAL A 338 21.99 -1.94 0.83
C VAL A 338 22.86 -3.04 1.42
N PRO A 339 23.89 -2.71 2.21
CA PRO A 339 24.68 -3.73 2.88
C PRO A 339 23.90 -4.38 4.03
N GLU A 340 24.31 -5.57 4.44
CA GLU A 340 23.73 -6.30 5.58
C GLU A 340 23.82 -5.52 6.91
N THR A 341 24.71 -4.55 6.98
CA THR A 341 24.88 -3.65 8.15
C THR A 341 23.92 -2.48 8.16
N PHE A 342 23.04 -2.31 7.15
CA PHE A 342 22.07 -1.22 7.09
C PHE A 342 21.08 -1.30 8.24
N ARG A 343 20.82 -0.18 8.95
CA ARG A 343 20.15 -0.19 10.27
C ARG A 343 18.80 0.52 10.33
N GLY A 344 18.23 0.92 9.23
CA GLY A 344 16.93 1.59 9.18
C GLY A 344 16.98 2.93 8.46
N VAL A 345 15.81 3.54 8.29
CA VAL A 345 15.67 4.86 7.67
C VAL A 345 15.16 5.86 8.69
N THR A 346 15.94 6.92 8.91
CA THR A 346 15.55 8.00 9.83
C THR A 346 14.71 9.06 9.12
N SER A 347 15.07 9.40 7.87
CA SER A 347 14.37 10.43 7.12
C SER A 347 14.44 10.20 5.62
N VAL A 348 13.41 10.70 4.95
CA VAL A 348 13.37 10.86 3.49
C VAL A 348 13.08 12.32 3.21
N SER A 349 13.90 12.97 2.39
CA SER A 349 13.75 14.38 2.07
C SER A 349 13.93 14.65 0.59
N LEU A 350 13.21 15.65 0.10
CA LEU A 350 13.29 16.13 -1.28
C LEU A 350 14.09 17.42 -1.30
N THR A 351 15.21 17.44 -2.01
CA THR A 351 15.99 18.66 -2.26
C THR A 351 15.76 19.14 -3.69
N GLN A 352 15.16 20.31 -3.84
CA GLN A 352 14.94 20.91 -5.16
C GLN A 352 16.21 21.61 -5.63
N SER A 353 16.65 21.33 -6.86
CA SER A 353 17.73 22.09 -7.50
C SER A 353 17.17 23.41 -8.05
N LYS A 354 17.83 24.52 -7.74
CA LYS A 354 17.51 25.84 -8.32
C LYS A 354 17.82 25.92 -9.84
N ARG A 355 18.57 24.97 -10.36
CA ARG A 355 18.94 24.88 -11.79
C ARG A 355 18.38 23.57 -12.36
N LYS A 356 17.56 23.70 -13.42
CA LYS A 356 17.00 22.58 -14.21
C LYS A 356 16.02 21.69 -13.43
N ASN A 357 14.76 21.89 -13.46
CA ASN A 357 13.64 20.95 -13.10
C ASN A 357 14.05 19.57 -12.51
N LYS A 358 15.19 19.49 -11.83
CA LYS A 358 15.73 18.29 -11.21
C LYS A 358 15.61 18.42 -9.69
N SER A 359 15.20 17.34 -9.08
CA SER A 359 15.16 17.17 -7.63
C SER A 359 16.08 16.01 -7.24
N ARG A 360 16.35 15.89 -5.98
CA ARG A 360 17.08 14.76 -5.41
C ARG A 360 16.33 14.26 -4.20
N ILE A 361 16.08 12.97 -4.17
CA ILE A 361 15.58 12.29 -2.97
C ILE A 361 16.77 11.78 -2.19
N ASP A 362 16.81 12.12 -0.93
CA ASP A 362 17.80 11.66 0.03
C ASP A 362 17.12 10.76 1.06
N VAL A 363 17.57 9.52 1.17
CA VAL A 363 17.17 8.55 2.18
C VAL A 363 18.32 8.41 3.16
N VAL A 364 18.10 8.74 4.42
CA VAL A 364 19.14 8.76 5.45
C VAL A 364 19.01 7.53 6.34
N GLU A 365 20.11 6.76 6.45
CA GLU A 365 20.22 5.62 7.34
C GLU A 365 20.18 6.04 8.81
N SER A 366 19.57 5.21 9.66
CA SER A 366 19.54 5.40 11.11
C SER A 366 20.92 5.18 11.73
N GLY A 367 21.30 6.05 12.69
CA GLY A 367 22.53 5.96 13.46
C GLY A 367 23.42 7.19 13.38
N ALA A 368 24.45 7.27 14.24
CA ALA A 368 25.30 8.47 14.43
C ALA A 368 26.11 8.88 13.19
N ARG A 369 26.34 7.97 12.25
CA ARG A 369 27.02 8.21 10.96
C ARG A 369 26.15 7.76 9.81
N GLY A 370 24.85 8.08 9.86
CA GLY A 370 23.85 7.60 8.91
C GLY A 370 24.29 7.77 7.45
N ARG A 371 24.36 6.65 6.73
CA ARG A 371 24.64 6.66 5.30
C ARG A 371 23.51 7.39 4.58
N LYS A 372 23.87 8.18 3.58
CA LYS A 372 22.92 8.88 2.75
C LYS A 372 22.85 8.19 1.39
N LEU A 373 21.69 7.65 1.06
CA LEU A 373 21.37 7.14 -0.27
C LEU A 373 20.70 8.28 -1.03
N SER A 374 21.28 8.71 -2.12
CA SER A 374 20.77 9.85 -2.89
C SER A 374 20.45 9.43 -4.30
N VAL A 375 19.27 9.79 -4.76
CA VAL A 375 18.80 9.52 -6.13
C VAL A 375 18.37 10.84 -6.77
N ALA A 376 18.90 11.11 -7.97
CA ALA A 376 18.39 12.20 -8.79
C ALA A 376 17.00 11.82 -9.33
N THR A 377 16.06 12.74 -9.24
CA THR A 377 14.69 12.57 -9.75
C THR A 377 14.31 13.78 -10.58
N ASP A 378 13.34 13.63 -11.45
CA ASP A 378 12.63 14.78 -11.99
C ASP A 378 11.81 15.44 -10.88
N LYS A 379 11.46 16.73 -11.03
CA LYS A 379 10.55 17.42 -10.08
C LYS A 379 9.17 16.77 -10.20
N PHE A 380 8.82 15.93 -9.22
CA PHE A 380 7.62 15.09 -9.32
C PHE A 380 6.68 15.23 -8.12
N LEU A 381 7.19 15.31 -6.89
CA LEU A 381 6.40 15.49 -5.66
C LEU A 381 6.14 16.95 -5.35
#